data_bed049c2b321853baecbc6ef9f51fe2f
#
_entry.id   bed049c2b321853baecbc6ef9f51fe2f
#
_cell.length_a   1.000
_cell.length_b   1.000
_cell.length_c   1.000
_cell.angle_alpha   90.00
_cell.angle_beta   90.00
_cell.angle_gamma   90.00
#
_symmetry.space_group_name_H-M   'P 1'
#
loop_
_entity.id
_entity.type
_entity.pdbx_description
1 polymer ?
#
loop_
_entity_poly.entity_id
_entity_poly.type
_entity_poly.pdbx_seq_one_letter_code
_entity_poly.pdbx_strand_id
1 'polypeptide(L)'
;NKIGYTHQVLQDDGKVKNQIINHYAILPTTSQKIAECAFIFEDDFSIKYLGKKRKIDGETTDLIADVLLECIYDISSRESVNAVCKIAKKVTEENGGDTIETLSKMKEYITENIEEGETEFIDTEQVADKIFDGKPGMKSEFIDKIEKANVPQKVEVNSYVTKKLASNVKIVTDIGVEVIFPAEYYQNNEYIEFINNDD
;
A
#
# COMPACT_ATOMS: atom_id res chain seq x y z
N ASN A 1 8.79 -21.23 -9.99
CA ASN A 1 10.17 -21.71 -10.08
C ASN A 1 10.64 -21.55 -11.51
N LYS A 2 11.71 -20.76 -11.70
CA LYS A 2 12.39 -20.66 -13.00
C LYS A 2 13.58 -21.63 -12.96
N ILE A 3 13.67 -22.42 -14.00
CA ILE A 3 14.77 -23.33 -14.22
C ILE A 3 15.60 -22.73 -15.34
N GLY A 4 16.87 -22.52 -15.10
CA GLY A 4 17.83 -22.20 -16.14
C GLY A 4 18.77 -23.35 -16.34
N TYR A 5 19.48 -23.28 -17.42
CA TYR A 5 20.51 -24.25 -17.74
C TYR A 5 21.87 -23.56 -17.55
N THR A 6 22.79 -24.21 -16.88
CA THR A 6 24.16 -23.75 -16.76
C THR A 6 25.10 -24.86 -17.20
N HIS A 7 26.28 -24.43 -17.58
CA HIS A 7 27.34 -25.30 -18.01
C HIS A 7 28.29 -25.54 -16.82
N GLN A 8 28.53 -26.80 -16.51
CA GLN A 8 29.48 -27.22 -15.47
C GLN A 8 30.64 -27.98 -16.10
N VAL A 9 31.85 -27.57 -15.72
CA VAL A 9 33.07 -28.24 -16.10
C VAL A 9 33.44 -29.19 -14.98
N LEU A 10 33.43 -30.49 -15.24
CA LEU A 10 33.86 -31.54 -14.31
C LEU A 10 35.27 -32.02 -14.73
N GLN A 11 36.15 -32.14 -13.76
CA GLN A 11 37.47 -32.73 -13.96
C GLN A 11 37.48 -34.08 -13.29
N ASP A 12 37.55 -35.14 -14.08
CA ASP A 12 37.56 -36.52 -13.63
C ASP A 12 38.69 -37.26 -14.31
N ASP A 13 39.61 -37.88 -13.53
CA ASP A 13 40.80 -38.61 -14.01
C ASP A 13 41.61 -37.87 -15.09
N GLY A 14 41.83 -36.57 -14.93
CA GLY A 14 42.57 -35.74 -15.89
C GLY A 14 41.80 -35.42 -17.20
N LYS A 15 40.55 -35.84 -17.31
CA LYS A 15 39.69 -35.50 -18.45
C LYS A 15 38.71 -34.41 -18.06
N VAL A 16 38.59 -33.42 -18.95
CA VAL A 16 37.59 -32.35 -18.81
C VAL A 16 36.29 -32.79 -19.47
N LYS A 17 35.23 -32.85 -18.69
CA LYS A 17 33.89 -33.17 -19.17
C LYS A 17 32.97 -31.98 -18.96
N ASN A 18 32.36 -31.54 -20.05
CA ASN A 18 31.35 -30.50 -20.01
C ASN A 18 29.97 -31.11 -19.85
N GLN A 19 29.20 -30.62 -18.90
CA GLN A 19 27.85 -31.07 -18.64
C GLN A 19 26.90 -29.86 -18.52
N ILE A 20 25.74 -29.93 -19.15
CA ILE A 20 24.64 -29.00 -18.96
C ILE A 20 23.80 -29.49 -17.80
N ILE A 21 23.66 -28.70 -16.79
CA ILE A 21 22.85 -28.99 -15.61
C ILE A 21 21.72 -28.01 -15.45
N ASN A 22 20.64 -28.46 -14.81
CA ASN A 22 19.54 -27.57 -14.41
C ASN A 22 20.00 -26.70 -13.23
N HIS A 23 19.85 -25.42 -13.36
CA HIS A 23 20.12 -24.47 -12.29
C HIS A 23 18.81 -23.89 -11.76
N TYR A 24 18.51 -24.17 -10.49
CA TYR A 24 17.26 -23.76 -9.86
C TYR A 24 17.34 -22.41 -9.16
N ALA A 25 18.53 -21.87 -8.93
CA ALA A 25 18.78 -20.60 -8.28
C ALA A 25 19.09 -19.50 -9.33
N ILE A 26 18.06 -19.10 -10.08
CA ILE A 26 18.21 -18.07 -11.12
C ILE A 26 17.44 -16.83 -10.69
N LEU A 27 18.14 -15.71 -10.73
CA LEU A 27 17.52 -14.40 -10.61
C LEU A 27 16.68 -14.07 -11.86
N PRO A 28 15.53 -13.42 -11.70
CA PRO A 28 14.76 -12.95 -12.83
C PRO A 28 15.58 -11.92 -13.65
N THR A 29 15.34 -11.86 -14.94
CA THR A 29 15.92 -10.80 -15.78
C THR A 29 15.33 -9.45 -15.40
N THR A 30 16.02 -8.35 -15.73
CA THR A 30 15.59 -6.97 -15.40
C THR A 30 14.21 -6.61 -15.96
N SER A 31 13.79 -7.26 -17.03
CA SER A 31 12.46 -7.09 -17.62
C SER A 31 11.34 -7.87 -16.92
N GLN A 32 11.69 -8.75 -15.97
CA GLN A 32 10.71 -9.60 -15.30
C GLN A 32 10.34 -9.00 -13.94
N LYS A 33 9.03 -8.94 -13.67
CA LYS A 33 8.53 -8.50 -12.38
C LYS A 33 8.90 -9.53 -11.30
N ILE A 34 9.55 -9.05 -10.24
CA ILE A 34 9.82 -9.85 -9.04
C ILE A 34 8.49 -10.07 -8.33
N ALA A 35 8.17 -11.32 -8.05
CA ALA A 35 6.91 -11.69 -7.39
C ALA A 35 7.03 -11.59 -5.87
N GLU A 36 8.14 -12.08 -5.31
CA GLU A 36 8.43 -12.10 -3.88
C GLU A 36 9.96 -12.04 -3.72
N CYS A 37 10.43 -11.25 -2.77
CA CYS A 37 11.85 -11.14 -2.43
C CYS A 37 12.04 -10.56 -1.02
N ALA A 38 13.20 -10.78 -0.44
CA ALA A 38 13.64 -10.12 0.78
C ALA A 38 15.07 -9.59 0.59
N PHE A 39 15.33 -8.42 1.15
CA PHE A 39 16.66 -7.81 1.25
C PHE A 39 16.98 -7.70 2.74
N ILE A 40 18.10 -8.29 3.12
CA ILE A 40 18.64 -8.22 4.48
C ILE A 40 19.87 -7.33 4.40
N PHE A 41 19.88 -6.22 5.14
CA PHE A 41 20.97 -5.27 5.16
C PHE A 41 21.97 -5.67 6.24
N GLU A 42 23.24 -5.75 5.86
CA GLU A 42 24.31 -6.24 6.74
C GLU A 42 24.64 -5.25 7.86
N ASP A 43 24.44 -3.95 7.60
CA ASP A 43 24.84 -2.88 8.51
C ASP A 43 24.00 -2.83 9.80
N ASP A 44 22.71 -3.06 9.70
CA ASP A 44 21.74 -2.94 10.80
C ASP A 44 20.80 -4.14 10.94
N PHE A 45 21.01 -5.17 10.12
CA PHE A 45 20.17 -6.34 9.99
C PHE A 45 18.69 -6.03 9.70
N SER A 46 18.40 -4.84 9.20
CA SER A 46 17.06 -4.51 8.76
C SER A 46 16.65 -5.36 7.56
N ILE A 47 15.36 -5.65 7.48
CA ILE A 47 14.80 -6.50 6.43
C ILE A 47 13.75 -5.71 5.67
N LYS A 48 13.94 -5.57 4.36
CA LYS A 48 12.89 -5.07 3.45
C LYS A 48 12.44 -6.22 2.58
N TYR A 49 11.14 -6.49 2.53
CA TYR A 49 10.65 -7.60 1.73
C TYR A 49 9.39 -7.23 0.91
N LEU A 50 9.21 -8.00 -0.15
CA LEU A 50 8.00 -8.02 -0.95
C LEU A 50 7.41 -9.42 -0.85
N GLY A 51 6.33 -9.57 -0.09
CA GLY A 51 5.62 -10.83 0.12
C GLY A 51 4.22 -10.84 -0.44
N LYS A 52 3.59 -12.00 -0.39
CA LYS A 52 2.18 -12.20 -0.71
C LYS A 52 1.53 -13.08 0.34
N LYS A 53 0.49 -12.55 0.97
CA LYS A 53 -0.35 -13.34 1.85
C LYS A 53 -1.13 -14.38 1.05
N ARG A 54 -1.09 -15.63 1.52
CA ARG A 54 -1.77 -16.80 0.93
C ARG A 54 -2.54 -17.55 2.00
N LYS A 55 -3.62 -18.22 1.61
CA LYS A 55 -4.26 -19.17 2.51
C LYS A 55 -3.50 -20.51 2.45
N ILE A 56 -2.95 -20.91 3.58
CA ILE A 56 -2.28 -22.20 3.80
C ILE A 56 -2.98 -22.84 4.98
N ASP A 57 -3.54 -24.03 4.80
CA ASP A 57 -4.29 -24.76 5.84
C ASP A 57 -5.40 -23.97 6.54
N GLY A 58 -6.01 -23.03 5.80
CA GLY A 58 -7.08 -22.17 6.31
C GLY A 58 -6.63 -20.85 6.92
N GLU A 59 -5.36 -20.70 7.23
CA GLU A 59 -4.76 -19.48 7.77
C GLU A 59 -4.15 -18.60 6.69
N THR A 60 -4.22 -17.27 6.91
CA THR A 60 -3.59 -16.31 5.99
C THR A 60 -2.16 -16.08 6.41
N THR A 61 -1.21 -16.60 5.61
CA THR A 61 0.22 -16.65 5.91
C THR A 61 1.04 -15.93 4.85
N ASP A 62 2.04 -15.18 5.26
CA ASP A 62 3.10 -14.66 4.39
C ASP A 62 4.30 -15.63 4.44
N LEU A 63 4.63 -16.25 3.29
CA LEU A 63 5.71 -17.25 3.24
C LEU A 63 7.08 -16.68 3.58
N ILE A 64 7.34 -15.42 3.26
CA ILE A 64 8.64 -14.81 3.54
C ILE A 64 8.73 -14.41 5.02
N ALA A 65 7.76 -13.61 5.49
CA ALA A 65 7.82 -13.08 6.85
C ALA A 65 7.51 -14.13 7.91
N ASP A 66 6.41 -14.89 7.75
CA ASP A 66 5.92 -15.79 8.79
C ASP A 66 6.63 -17.14 8.80
N VAL A 67 7.07 -17.66 7.62
CA VAL A 67 7.61 -19.01 7.50
C VAL A 67 9.13 -19.03 7.29
N LEU A 68 9.66 -18.17 6.42
CA LEU A 68 11.08 -18.17 6.09
C LEU A 68 11.92 -17.38 7.07
N LEU A 69 11.45 -16.18 7.45
CA LEU A 69 12.19 -15.25 8.31
C LEU A 69 11.73 -15.31 9.76
N GLU A 70 10.54 -15.85 10.02
CA GLU A 70 9.92 -15.93 11.36
C GLU A 70 9.99 -14.57 12.08
N CYS A 71 9.66 -13.50 11.37
CA CYS A 71 9.78 -12.13 11.86
C CYS A 71 8.41 -11.44 11.99
N ILE A 72 8.34 -10.51 12.95
CA ILE A 72 7.26 -9.55 13.04
C ILE A 72 7.61 -8.41 12.09
N TYR A 73 6.64 -7.95 11.30
CA TYR A 73 6.84 -6.88 10.34
C TYR A 73 5.80 -5.79 10.51
N ASP A 74 6.22 -4.56 10.24
CA ASP A 74 5.34 -3.41 10.21
C ASP A 74 4.49 -3.43 8.95
N ILE A 75 3.30 -2.84 9.04
CA ILE A 75 2.43 -2.65 7.90
C ILE A 75 3.15 -1.74 6.89
N SER A 76 3.15 -2.13 5.61
CA SER A 76 3.77 -1.31 4.58
C SER A 76 3.12 0.08 4.51
N SER A 77 3.88 1.12 4.15
CA SER A 77 3.38 2.49 3.97
C SER A 77 2.09 2.54 3.12
N ARG A 78 2.04 1.74 2.06
CA ARG A 78 0.86 1.64 1.20
C ARG A 78 -0.35 1.03 1.93
N GLU A 79 -0.14 -0.01 2.70
CA GLU A 79 -1.21 -0.66 3.47
C GLU A 79 -1.69 0.26 4.59
N SER A 80 -0.77 0.97 5.27
CA SER A 80 -1.11 1.96 6.30
C SER A 80 -1.97 3.09 5.72
N VAL A 81 -1.56 3.69 4.60
CA VAL A 81 -2.34 4.75 3.97
C VAL A 81 -3.70 4.24 3.49
N ASN A 82 -3.76 3.04 2.90
CA ASN A 82 -5.04 2.44 2.51
C ASN A 82 -5.94 2.14 3.74
N ALA A 83 -5.35 1.74 4.87
CA ALA A 83 -6.09 1.53 6.11
C ALA A 83 -6.67 2.85 6.64
N VAL A 84 -5.85 3.92 6.66
CA VAL A 84 -6.30 5.27 7.04
C VAL A 84 -7.47 5.72 6.17
N CYS A 85 -7.36 5.60 4.83
CA CYS A 85 -8.45 5.94 3.90
C CYS A 85 -9.73 5.13 4.16
N LYS A 86 -9.61 3.82 4.37
CA LYS A 86 -10.77 2.95 4.64
C LYS A 86 -11.44 3.28 5.96
N ILE A 87 -10.64 3.54 7.01
CA ILE A 87 -11.16 3.90 8.32
C ILE A 87 -11.87 5.25 8.26
N ALA A 88 -11.26 6.26 7.61
CA ALA A 88 -11.88 7.57 7.40
C ALA A 88 -13.24 7.46 6.70
N LYS A 89 -13.28 6.71 5.59
CA LYS A 89 -14.52 6.44 4.86
C LYS A 89 -15.56 5.78 5.75
N LYS A 90 -15.19 4.73 6.47
CA LYS A 90 -16.11 3.97 7.35
C LYS A 90 -16.68 4.82 8.47
N VAL A 91 -15.85 5.65 9.14
CA VAL A 91 -16.32 6.57 10.19
C VAL A 91 -17.31 7.58 9.61
N THR A 92 -17.03 8.10 8.41
CA THR A 92 -17.92 9.04 7.73
C THR A 92 -19.28 8.40 7.40
N GLU A 93 -19.27 7.18 6.82
CA GLU A 93 -20.50 6.42 6.49
C GLU A 93 -21.33 6.12 7.74
N GLU A 94 -20.70 5.64 8.81
CA GLU A 94 -21.40 5.29 10.07
C GLU A 94 -22.04 6.51 10.76
N ASN A 95 -21.53 7.72 10.50
CA ASN A 95 -22.05 8.97 11.03
C ASN A 95 -22.90 9.78 10.00
N GLY A 96 -23.27 9.18 8.87
CA GLY A 96 -24.12 9.81 7.85
C GLY A 96 -23.48 11.01 7.15
N GLY A 97 -22.14 11.08 7.11
CA GLY A 97 -21.40 12.15 6.45
C GLY A 97 -21.11 11.86 4.98
N ASP A 98 -20.62 12.88 4.27
CA ASP A 98 -20.18 12.74 2.88
C ASP A 98 -18.78 12.09 2.79
N THR A 99 -18.77 10.86 2.29
CA THR A 99 -17.52 10.09 2.13
C THR A 99 -16.61 10.66 1.04
N ILE A 100 -17.19 11.32 0.04
CA ILE A 100 -16.44 11.88 -1.08
C ILE A 100 -15.71 13.14 -0.60
N GLU A 101 -16.40 14.01 0.14
CA GLU A 101 -15.80 15.17 0.78
C GLU A 101 -14.63 14.75 1.70
N THR A 102 -14.86 13.74 2.54
CA THR A 102 -13.84 13.22 3.46
C THR A 102 -12.59 12.72 2.73
N LEU A 103 -12.77 11.94 1.66
CA LEU A 103 -11.65 11.43 0.85
C LEU A 103 -10.96 12.53 0.06
N SER A 104 -11.68 13.56 -0.38
CA SER A 104 -11.10 14.73 -1.05
C SER A 104 -10.20 15.52 -0.09
N LYS A 105 -10.70 15.85 1.11
CA LYS A 105 -9.92 16.54 2.15
C LYS A 105 -8.67 15.74 2.56
N MET A 106 -8.79 14.43 2.63
CA MET A 106 -7.65 13.56 2.93
C MET A 106 -6.59 13.61 1.81
N LYS A 107 -7.01 13.58 0.55
CA LYS A 107 -6.10 13.68 -0.58
C LYS A 107 -5.43 15.04 -0.65
N GLU A 108 -6.17 16.10 -0.39
CA GLU A 108 -5.64 17.46 -0.29
C GLU A 108 -4.54 17.54 0.78
N TYR A 109 -4.81 17.01 1.99
CA TYR A 109 -3.81 16.94 3.06
C TYR A 109 -2.54 16.19 2.63
N ILE A 110 -2.72 15.03 1.97
CA ILE A 110 -1.59 14.22 1.49
C ILE A 110 -0.79 14.99 0.43
N THR A 111 -1.46 15.69 -0.48
CA THR A 111 -0.82 16.44 -1.57
C THR A 111 -0.06 17.65 -1.02
N GLU A 112 -0.68 18.44 -0.15
CA GLU A 112 -0.08 19.63 0.48
C GLU A 112 1.21 19.26 1.24
N ASN A 113 1.17 18.20 2.07
CA ASN A 113 2.33 17.83 2.90
C ASN A 113 3.50 17.23 2.11
N ILE A 114 3.28 16.79 0.87
CA ILE A 114 4.32 16.17 0.05
C ILE A 114 4.87 17.13 -1.00
N GLU A 115 4.06 18.02 -1.57
CA GLU A 115 4.52 19.05 -2.51
C GLU A 115 5.40 20.08 -1.81
N GLU A 116 5.16 20.36 -0.54
CA GLU A 116 6.00 21.24 0.27
C GLU A 116 7.35 20.62 0.70
N GLY A 117 7.53 19.32 0.46
CA GLY A 117 8.84 18.65 0.56
C GLY A 117 9.40 18.51 1.97
N GLU A 118 8.62 18.80 3.01
CA GLU A 118 9.09 18.82 4.39
C GLU A 118 8.79 17.55 5.20
N THR A 119 7.87 16.70 4.76
CA THR A 119 7.55 15.49 5.54
C THR A 119 7.41 14.24 4.68
N GLU A 120 8.25 13.25 4.99
CA GLU A 120 8.10 11.88 4.49
C GLU A 120 7.01 11.10 5.27
N PHE A 121 6.21 11.78 6.10
CA PHE A 121 5.25 11.15 7.01
C PHE A 121 3.86 11.80 6.92
N ILE A 122 2.82 10.97 6.96
CA ILE A 122 1.44 11.38 7.23
C ILE A 122 1.19 11.20 8.72
N ASP A 123 0.81 12.26 9.41
CA ASP A 123 0.38 12.21 10.80
C ASP A 123 -1.13 11.97 10.87
N THR A 124 -1.54 10.84 11.48
CA THR A 124 -2.95 10.43 11.55
C THR A 124 -3.82 11.36 12.38
N GLU A 125 -3.24 12.06 13.38
CA GLU A 125 -3.98 13.07 14.15
C GLU A 125 -4.26 14.31 13.32
N GLN A 126 -3.27 14.80 12.56
CA GLN A 126 -3.45 15.94 11.67
C GLN A 126 -4.44 15.61 10.53
N VAL A 127 -4.39 14.39 10.01
CA VAL A 127 -5.42 13.90 9.07
C VAL A 127 -6.80 13.99 9.72
N ALA A 128 -6.97 13.50 10.96
CA ALA A 128 -8.23 13.55 11.66
C ALA A 128 -8.73 14.98 11.87
N ASP A 129 -7.84 15.92 12.19
CA ASP A 129 -8.15 17.34 12.34
C ASP A 129 -8.64 17.96 11.02
N LYS A 130 -7.97 17.67 9.90
CA LYS A 130 -8.33 18.20 8.58
C LYS A 130 -9.67 17.64 8.08
N ILE A 131 -9.87 16.29 8.20
CA ILE A 131 -11.07 15.64 7.62
C ILE A 131 -12.32 15.75 8.49
N PHE A 132 -12.17 15.79 9.82
CA PHE A 132 -13.27 15.88 10.78
C PHE A 132 -13.31 17.19 11.54
N ASP A 133 -12.92 18.29 10.88
CA ASP A 133 -12.99 19.63 11.47
C ASP A 133 -14.42 19.93 11.97
N GLY A 134 -14.51 20.42 13.20
CA GLY A 134 -15.79 20.68 13.87
C GLY A 134 -16.60 19.44 14.28
N LYS A 135 -16.07 18.21 14.12
CA LYS A 135 -16.76 16.95 14.42
C LYS A 135 -15.99 16.09 15.44
N PRO A 136 -15.90 16.50 16.71
CA PRO A 136 -15.01 15.85 17.70
C PRO A 136 -15.32 14.36 17.94
N GLY A 137 -16.61 13.96 17.84
CA GLY A 137 -17.02 12.56 17.97
C GLY A 137 -16.43 11.66 16.88
N MET A 138 -16.49 12.12 15.63
CA MET A 138 -15.93 11.39 14.48
C MET A 138 -14.38 11.33 14.56
N LYS A 139 -13.76 12.43 15.01
CA LYS A 139 -12.31 12.46 15.22
C LYS A 139 -11.87 11.41 16.24
N SER A 140 -12.53 11.36 17.41
CA SER A 140 -12.20 10.36 18.44
C SER A 140 -12.39 8.94 17.94
N GLU A 141 -13.51 8.67 17.29
CA GLU A 141 -13.81 7.36 16.71
C GLU A 141 -12.77 6.94 15.65
N PHE A 142 -12.32 7.88 14.83
CA PHE A 142 -11.29 7.62 13.82
C PHE A 142 -9.97 7.22 14.48
N ILE A 143 -9.50 7.96 15.48
CA ILE A 143 -8.27 7.67 16.21
C ILE A 143 -8.35 6.31 16.88
N ASP A 144 -9.45 6.00 17.58
CA ASP A 144 -9.66 4.69 18.20
C ASP A 144 -9.59 3.54 17.19
N LYS A 145 -10.13 3.73 15.98
CA LYS A 145 -10.08 2.72 14.93
C LYS A 145 -8.70 2.58 14.30
N ILE A 146 -7.94 3.67 14.19
CA ILE A 146 -6.54 3.67 13.74
C ILE A 146 -5.67 2.86 14.71
N GLU A 147 -5.81 3.08 16.03
CA GLU A 147 -5.09 2.34 17.06
C GLU A 147 -5.44 0.83 17.02
N LYS A 148 -6.72 0.50 16.95
CA LYS A 148 -7.18 -0.90 16.84
C LYS A 148 -6.70 -1.61 15.59
N ALA A 149 -6.42 -0.87 14.53
CA ALA A 149 -5.85 -1.40 13.28
C ALA A 149 -4.33 -1.51 13.31
N ASN A 150 -3.67 -1.16 14.43
CA ASN A 150 -2.22 -1.08 14.57
C ASN A 150 -1.55 -0.23 13.47
N VAL A 151 -2.22 0.83 13.03
CA VAL A 151 -1.64 1.80 12.10
C VAL A 151 -0.79 2.78 12.91
N PRO A 152 0.49 2.98 12.58
CA PRO A 152 1.32 3.92 13.32
C PRO A 152 0.80 5.36 13.20
N GLN A 153 0.98 6.17 14.25
CA GLN A 153 0.57 7.58 14.24
C GLN A 153 1.25 8.36 13.10
N LYS A 154 2.52 8.05 12.85
CA LYS A 154 3.27 8.61 11.72
C LYS A 154 3.49 7.53 10.68
N VAL A 155 2.84 7.66 9.54
CA VAL A 155 2.93 6.74 8.42
C VAL A 155 3.95 7.27 7.42
N GLU A 156 5.06 6.56 7.24
CA GLU A 156 6.00 6.86 6.16
C GLU A 156 5.31 6.78 4.80
N VAL A 157 5.53 7.78 3.96
CA VAL A 157 4.95 7.83 2.62
C VAL A 157 6.05 8.14 1.63
N ASN A 158 6.26 7.25 0.68
CA ASN A 158 7.16 7.55 -0.41
C ASN A 158 6.42 8.29 -1.56
N SER A 159 7.15 9.09 -2.30
CA SER A 159 6.63 9.91 -3.41
C SER A 159 5.84 9.11 -4.47
N TYR A 160 6.11 7.81 -4.63
CA TYR A 160 5.36 6.95 -5.56
C TYR A 160 3.95 6.62 -5.04
N VAL A 161 3.84 6.29 -3.75
CA VAL A 161 2.54 5.99 -3.10
C VAL A 161 1.67 7.22 -3.13
N THR A 162 2.25 8.37 -2.88
CA THR A 162 1.56 9.66 -2.86
C THR A 162 1.03 10.06 -4.21
N LYS A 163 1.89 10.08 -5.23
CA LYS A 163 1.46 10.40 -6.60
C LYS A 163 0.30 9.51 -7.07
N LYS A 164 0.30 8.24 -6.66
CA LYS A 164 -0.75 7.31 -7.03
C LYS A 164 -2.05 7.51 -6.26
N LEU A 165 -1.98 7.98 -5.01
CA LEU A 165 -3.16 8.25 -4.17
C LEU A 165 -3.78 9.61 -4.47
N ALA A 166 -2.95 10.61 -4.74
CA ALA A 166 -3.40 11.97 -5.05
C ALA A 166 -3.99 12.10 -6.46
N SER A 167 -3.57 11.24 -7.41
CA SER A 167 -3.87 11.45 -8.82
C SER A 167 -5.33 11.22 -9.23
N ASN A 168 -6.08 10.33 -8.57
CA ASN A 168 -7.42 9.97 -9.02
C ASN A 168 -8.43 9.79 -7.89
N VAL A 169 -9.65 10.26 -8.09
CA VAL A 169 -10.83 9.93 -7.29
C VAL A 169 -11.56 8.78 -7.98
N LYS A 170 -11.91 7.76 -7.22
CA LYS A 170 -12.75 6.65 -7.68
C LYS A 170 -14.06 6.68 -6.92
N ILE A 171 -15.15 6.84 -7.62
CA ILE A 171 -16.52 6.75 -7.10
C ILE A 171 -17.12 5.45 -7.61
N VAL A 172 -17.79 4.73 -6.73
CA VAL A 172 -18.55 3.53 -7.09
C VAL A 172 -19.99 3.79 -6.69
N THR A 173 -20.90 3.75 -7.66
CA THR A 173 -22.32 3.89 -7.40
C THR A 173 -22.89 2.60 -6.78
N ASP A 174 -24.06 2.68 -6.19
CA ASP A 174 -24.83 1.56 -5.64
C ASP A 174 -25.14 0.47 -6.67
N ILE A 175 -25.30 0.84 -7.94
CA ILE A 175 -25.49 -0.08 -9.06
C ILE A 175 -24.17 -0.62 -9.64
N GLY A 176 -23.03 -0.31 -9.03
CA GLY A 176 -21.71 -0.84 -9.40
C GLY A 176 -21.01 -0.13 -10.56
N VAL A 177 -21.47 1.07 -10.97
CA VAL A 177 -20.73 1.89 -11.95
C VAL A 177 -19.54 2.53 -11.27
N GLU A 178 -18.35 2.34 -11.86
CA GLU A 178 -17.10 2.95 -11.37
C GLU A 178 -16.76 4.17 -12.24
N VAL A 179 -16.62 5.33 -11.60
CA VAL A 179 -16.14 6.56 -12.24
C VAL A 179 -14.79 6.92 -11.65
N ILE A 180 -13.78 7.08 -12.50
CA ILE A 180 -12.41 7.45 -12.10
C ILE A 180 -12.05 8.74 -12.84
N PHE A 181 -11.67 9.77 -12.07
CA PHE A 181 -11.25 11.05 -12.63
C PHE A 181 -10.15 11.68 -11.78
N PRO A 182 -9.34 12.60 -12.32
CA PRO A 182 -8.34 13.34 -11.55
C PRO A 182 -8.95 14.10 -10.39
N ALA A 183 -8.27 14.10 -9.24
CA ALA A 183 -8.78 14.71 -8.01
C ALA A 183 -9.06 16.22 -8.16
N GLU A 184 -8.29 16.91 -9.01
CA GLU A 184 -8.47 18.35 -9.34
C GLU A 184 -9.84 18.69 -9.92
N TYR A 185 -10.49 17.74 -10.60
CA TYR A 185 -11.82 17.96 -11.17
C TYR A 185 -12.96 17.81 -10.16
N TYR A 186 -12.69 17.24 -9.00
CA TYR A 186 -13.73 17.09 -7.96
C TYR A 186 -14.16 18.45 -7.36
N GLN A 187 -13.22 19.37 -7.25
CA GLN A 187 -13.50 20.70 -6.68
C GLN A 187 -13.99 21.72 -7.72
N ASN A 188 -13.99 21.35 -8.99
CA ASN A 188 -14.35 22.25 -10.07
C ASN A 188 -15.69 21.86 -10.69
N ASN A 189 -16.77 22.51 -10.24
CA ASN A 189 -18.13 22.29 -10.72
C ASN A 189 -18.33 22.57 -12.23
N GLU A 190 -17.34 23.13 -12.92
CA GLU A 190 -17.38 23.29 -14.39
C GLU A 190 -17.21 21.98 -15.14
N TYR A 191 -16.56 20.97 -14.51
CA TYR A 191 -16.26 19.68 -15.15
C TYR A 191 -17.13 18.54 -14.65
N ILE A 192 -17.46 18.52 -13.35
CA ILE A 192 -18.23 17.43 -12.74
C ILE A 192 -19.18 18.04 -11.71
N GLU A 193 -20.48 17.79 -11.87
CA GLU A 193 -21.51 18.13 -10.89
C GLU A 193 -22.10 16.83 -10.33
N PHE A 194 -22.12 16.71 -9.01
CA PHE A 194 -22.77 15.60 -8.31
C PHE A 194 -24.15 16.06 -7.85
N ILE A 195 -25.17 15.52 -8.47
CA ILE A 195 -26.57 15.81 -8.11
C ILE A 195 -27.07 14.62 -7.29
N ASN A 196 -27.27 14.81 -6.00
CA ASN A 196 -28.03 13.88 -5.17
C ASN A 196 -29.52 14.16 -5.38
N ASN A 197 -30.19 13.30 -6.07
CA ASN A 197 -31.66 13.29 -6.07
C ASN A 197 -32.09 12.41 -4.89
N ASP A 198 -32.42 13.03 -3.76
CA ASP A 198 -33.16 12.40 -2.69
C ASP A 198 -34.60 12.17 -3.19
N ASP A 199 -34.88 11.00 -3.79
CA ASP A 199 -36.22 10.50 -4.06
C ASP A 199 -36.61 9.46 -2.99
#